data_04bb4ef711465429795f0adc7e0224be
#
_entry.id   04bb4ef711465429795f0adc7e0224be
#
_cell.length_a   1.000
_cell.length_b   1.000
_cell.length_c   1.000
_cell.angle_alpha   90.00
_cell.angle_beta   90.00
_cell.angle_gamma   90.00
#
_symmetry.space_group_name_H-M   'P 1'
#
loop_
_entity.id
_entity.type
_entity.pdbx_description
1 polymer ?
#
loop_
_entity_poly.entity_id
_entity_poly.type
_entity_poly.pdbx_seq_one_letter_code
_entity_poly.pdbx_strand_id
1 'polypeptide(L)'
;MTAPQHPLKGRLALVTGATRGLGRAIAVSYAKAGAHVIAVGRTTGALEELDDEIQKVGEPATLLTLDLRKGDKIDGLGPTIYERWGKLDIFVGNAAMLGPLSPLPHVTADAWQHVIDVNLTANWRLIRTLDPLLKLSDAGRVILLSSGAAEGRYAYWGPYAVSKAGVECLGKMYAAECENTAVRVAIVNPGATRTAMRAKAFPGEDPMTLPAAEDVAPLFLDLARPESTVHGEIVRYREWVAAQATAATAK
;
A
#
# COMPACT_ATOMS: atom_id res chain seq x y z
N MET A 1 23.68 10.01 -15.38
CA MET A 1 23.41 10.74 -14.12
C MET A 1 23.10 9.71 -13.05
N THR A 2 23.84 9.66 -11.95
CA THR A 2 23.53 8.77 -10.81
C THR A 2 22.19 9.19 -10.21
N ALA A 3 21.31 8.22 -9.94
CA ALA A 3 20.03 8.46 -9.27
C ALA A 3 20.28 9.20 -7.93
N PRO A 4 19.41 10.15 -7.52
CA PRO A 4 19.57 10.85 -6.25
C PRO A 4 19.61 9.84 -5.10
N GLN A 5 20.55 10.05 -4.16
CA GLN A 5 20.79 9.13 -3.04
C GLN A 5 19.56 8.99 -2.11
N HIS A 6 18.69 10.02 -2.07
CA HIS A 6 17.44 10.08 -1.31
C HIS A 6 16.29 10.62 -2.16
N PRO A 7 15.67 9.78 -3.03
CA PRO A 7 14.65 10.24 -3.99
C PRO A 7 13.35 10.73 -3.34
N LEU A 8 13.10 10.42 -2.06
CA LEU A 8 11.93 10.86 -1.31
C LEU A 8 12.26 11.87 -0.21
N LYS A 9 13.43 12.51 -0.26
CA LYS A 9 13.84 13.49 0.75
C LYS A 9 12.81 14.62 0.88
N GLY A 10 12.36 14.85 2.13
CA GLY A 10 11.38 15.89 2.46
C GLY A 10 9.93 15.54 2.09
N ARG A 11 9.67 14.31 1.66
CA ARG A 11 8.31 13.80 1.40
C ARG A 11 7.71 13.19 2.67
N LEU A 12 6.41 13.35 2.85
CA LEU A 12 5.61 12.73 3.90
C LEU A 12 4.82 11.55 3.34
N ALA A 13 5.02 10.36 3.88
CA ALA A 13 4.40 9.13 3.40
C ALA A 13 3.55 8.45 4.48
N LEU A 14 2.29 8.20 4.22
CA LEU A 14 1.41 7.39 5.07
C LEU A 14 1.32 5.97 4.51
N VAL A 15 1.70 4.96 5.32
CA VAL A 15 1.66 3.54 4.95
C VAL A 15 0.74 2.78 5.90
N THR A 16 -0.35 2.18 5.37
CA THR A 16 -1.26 1.36 6.16
C THR A 16 -0.81 -0.10 6.22
N GLY A 17 -1.06 -0.76 7.37
CA GLY A 17 -0.59 -2.14 7.58
C GLY A 17 0.93 -2.25 7.59
N ALA A 18 1.60 -1.24 8.13
CA ALA A 18 3.06 -1.08 8.08
C ALA A 18 3.83 -2.06 8.97
N THR A 19 3.18 -2.79 9.87
CA THR A 19 3.87 -3.58 10.91
C THR A 19 4.47 -4.91 10.44
N ARG A 20 4.14 -5.39 9.24
CA ARG A 20 4.62 -6.67 8.72
C ARG A 20 4.56 -6.78 7.20
N GLY A 21 5.27 -7.76 6.65
CA GLY A 21 5.24 -8.11 5.22
C GLY A 21 5.52 -6.91 4.33
N LEU A 22 4.75 -6.76 3.27
CA LEU A 22 4.97 -5.72 2.27
C LEU A 22 4.92 -4.30 2.84
N GLY A 23 3.95 -4.03 3.74
CA GLY A 23 3.84 -2.71 4.36
C GLY A 23 5.06 -2.32 5.19
N ARG A 24 5.67 -3.28 5.91
CA ARG A 24 6.93 -3.06 6.65
C ARG A 24 8.09 -2.76 5.69
N ALA A 25 8.27 -3.58 4.67
CA ALA A 25 9.32 -3.39 3.68
C ALA A 25 9.19 -2.05 2.94
N ILE A 26 7.96 -1.64 2.59
CA ILE A 26 7.69 -0.33 1.98
C ILE A 26 8.06 0.81 2.92
N ALA A 27 7.63 0.74 4.19
CA ALA A 27 7.90 1.77 5.20
C ALA A 27 9.41 1.98 5.42
N VAL A 28 10.17 0.89 5.59
CA VAL A 28 11.63 0.92 5.72
C VAL A 28 12.30 1.44 4.45
N SER A 29 11.83 1.01 3.27
CA SER A 29 12.36 1.48 1.98
C SER A 29 12.15 2.99 1.78
N TYR A 30 10.98 3.52 2.18
CA TYR A 30 10.68 4.95 2.08
C TYR A 30 11.50 5.78 3.05
N ALA A 31 11.67 5.33 4.29
CA ALA A 31 12.53 5.97 5.27
C ALA A 31 13.98 6.03 4.78
N LYS A 32 14.51 4.91 4.27
CA LYS A 32 15.84 4.85 3.65
C LYS A 32 15.98 5.78 2.45
N ALA A 33 14.89 6.03 1.72
CA ALA A 33 14.84 6.97 0.60
C ALA A 33 14.67 8.44 1.04
N GLY A 34 14.62 8.73 2.34
CA GLY A 34 14.56 10.07 2.93
C GLY A 34 13.16 10.61 3.18
N ALA A 35 12.10 9.78 3.08
CA ALA A 35 10.75 10.18 3.45
C ALA A 35 10.55 10.14 4.97
N HIS A 36 9.75 11.07 5.52
CA HIS A 36 9.15 10.88 6.83
C HIS A 36 7.95 9.94 6.72
N VAL A 37 7.95 8.85 7.49
CA VAL A 37 6.93 7.81 7.41
C VAL A 37 5.91 7.94 8.54
N ILE A 38 4.62 8.03 8.20
CA ILE A 38 3.51 7.81 9.12
C ILE A 38 3.12 6.33 9.00
N ALA A 39 3.53 5.53 9.98
CA ALA A 39 3.29 4.09 10.00
C ALA A 39 1.96 3.78 10.70
N VAL A 40 0.99 3.24 9.97
CA VAL A 40 -0.33 2.87 10.51
C VAL A 40 -0.40 1.37 10.73
N GLY A 41 -0.70 0.98 11.97
CA GLY A 41 -0.86 -0.41 12.39
C GLY A 41 -1.85 -0.57 13.53
N ARG A 42 -2.18 -1.81 13.93
CA ARG A 42 -3.13 -2.08 15.02
C ARG A 42 -2.46 -2.36 16.37
N THR A 43 -1.18 -2.70 16.35
CA THR A 43 -0.44 -3.16 17.53
C THR A 43 0.71 -2.20 17.78
N THR A 44 0.70 -1.53 18.94
CA THR A 44 1.70 -0.52 19.31
C THR A 44 3.10 -1.11 19.32
N GLY A 45 3.35 -2.24 20.01
CA GLY A 45 4.68 -2.85 20.06
C GLY A 45 5.24 -3.22 18.68
N ALA A 46 4.39 -3.68 17.74
CA ALA A 46 4.86 -3.97 16.38
C ALA A 46 5.14 -2.70 15.55
N LEU A 47 4.56 -1.56 15.91
CA LEU A 47 4.92 -0.25 15.35
C LEU A 47 6.25 0.24 15.94
N GLU A 48 6.48 0.06 17.22
CA GLU A 48 7.74 0.38 17.90
C GLU A 48 8.91 -0.45 17.32
N GLU A 49 8.73 -1.76 17.12
CA GLU A 49 9.72 -2.61 16.44
C GLU A 49 10.02 -2.15 15.00
N LEU A 50 9.01 -1.66 14.29
CA LEU A 50 9.22 -1.07 12.96
C LEU A 50 10.01 0.24 13.04
N ASP A 51 9.72 1.10 14.02
CA ASP A 51 10.44 2.36 14.20
C ASP A 51 11.91 2.14 14.54
N ASP A 52 12.22 1.16 15.42
CA ASP A 52 13.59 0.73 15.73
C ASP A 52 14.36 0.29 14.45
N GLU A 53 13.68 -0.29 13.49
CA GLU A 53 14.27 -0.64 12.19
C GLU A 53 14.44 0.59 11.29
N ILE A 54 13.44 1.46 11.24
CA ILE A 54 13.46 2.69 10.47
C ILE A 54 14.58 3.62 10.93
N GLN A 55 14.79 3.77 12.25
CA GLN A 55 15.85 4.61 12.82
C GLN A 55 17.27 4.17 12.43
N LYS A 56 17.46 2.92 12.02
CA LYS A 56 18.76 2.45 11.50
C LYS A 56 19.08 2.95 10.09
N VAL A 57 18.07 3.43 9.35
CA VAL A 57 18.21 3.78 7.92
C VAL A 57 17.68 5.16 7.56
N GLY A 58 16.95 5.83 8.47
CA GLY A 58 16.32 7.13 8.24
C GLY A 58 15.90 7.82 9.53
N GLU A 59 15.02 8.81 9.43
CA GLU A 59 14.46 9.51 10.58
C GLU A 59 13.36 8.66 11.26
N PRO A 60 13.14 8.83 12.59
CA PRO A 60 12.07 8.13 13.30
C PRO A 60 10.70 8.31 12.63
N ALA A 61 9.91 7.25 12.61
CA ALA A 61 8.56 7.29 12.06
C ALA A 61 7.55 7.92 13.04
N THR A 62 6.46 8.44 12.50
CA THR A 62 5.26 8.73 13.32
C THR A 62 4.41 7.48 13.40
N LEU A 63 4.23 6.95 14.62
CA LEU A 63 3.50 5.72 14.86
C LEU A 63 2.02 6.01 15.11
N LEU A 64 1.13 5.36 14.38
CA LEU A 64 -0.30 5.55 14.44
C LEU A 64 -1.03 4.23 14.69
N THR A 65 -1.41 4.00 15.97
CA THR A 65 -2.19 2.82 16.33
C THR A 65 -3.65 3.02 15.94
N LEU A 66 -4.09 2.34 14.87
CA LEU A 66 -5.43 2.50 14.31
C LEU A 66 -6.00 1.15 13.80
N ASP A 67 -7.23 0.85 14.23
CA ASP A 67 -8.05 -0.19 13.60
C ASP A 67 -8.85 0.43 12.44
N LEU A 68 -8.54 0.00 11.21
CA LEU A 68 -9.17 0.51 9.99
C LEU A 68 -10.66 0.13 9.83
N ARG A 69 -11.22 -0.65 10.76
CA ARG A 69 -12.68 -0.86 10.85
C ARG A 69 -13.40 0.30 11.54
N LYS A 70 -12.65 1.17 12.22
CA LYS A 70 -13.21 2.34 12.94
C LYS A 70 -13.21 3.56 12.03
N GLY A 71 -14.27 3.72 11.23
CA GLY A 71 -14.40 4.75 10.22
C GLY A 71 -14.18 6.16 10.75
N ASP A 72 -14.80 6.52 11.89
CA ASP A 72 -14.66 7.85 12.48
C ASP A 72 -13.20 8.19 12.84
N LYS A 73 -12.42 7.18 13.22
CA LYS A 73 -10.99 7.38 13.50
C LYS A 73 -10.19 7.62 12.21
N ILE A 74 -10.58 6.98 11.10
CA ILE A 74 -9.97 7.23 9.79
C ILE A 74 -10.29 8.66 9.34
N ASP A 75 -11.55 9.07 9.45
CA ASP A 75 -12.00 10.38 8.98
C ASP A 75 -11.28 11.54 9.71
N GLY A 76 -10.86 11.35 10.96
CA GLY A 76 -10.08 12.32 11.73
C GLY A 76 -8.60 12.43 11.33
N LEU A 77 -8.07 11.53 10.48
CA LEU A 77 -6.64 11.54 10.11
C LEU A 77 -6.25 12.77 9.28
N GLY A 78 -7.06 13.13 8.30
CA GLY A 78 -6.77 14.27 7.43
C GLY A 78 -6.52 15.55 8.21
N PRO A 79 -7.47 16.01 9.04
CA PRO A 79 -7.26 17.18 9.90
C PRO A 79 -6.00 17.09 10.76
N THR A 80 -5.77 15.95 11.43
CA THR A 80 -4.58 15.77 12.30
C THR A 80 -3.26 15.87 11.51
N ILE A 81 -3.20 15.29 10.31
CA ILE A 81 -2.02 15.39 9.45
C ILE A 81 -1.83 16.81 8.94
N TYR A 82 -2.92 17.49 8.57
CA TYR A 82 -2.86 18.88 8.11
C TYR A 82 -2.32 19.82 9.19
N GLU A 83 -2.81 19.71 10.42
CA GLU A 83 -2.35 20.52 11.55
C GLU A 83 -0.85 20.39 11.81
N ARG A 84 -0.29 19.20 11.58
CA ARG A 84 1.12 18.92 11.90
C ARG A 84 2.08 19.18 10.74
N TRP A 85 1.66 18.89 9.49
CA TRP A 85 2.55 18.92 8.32
C TRP A 85 2.03 19.75 7.14
N GLY A 86 0.78 20.18 7.16
CA GLY A 86 0.16 21.00 6.13
C GLY A 86 -0.16 20.27 4.81
N LYS A 87 0.43 19.11 4.55
CA LYS A 87 0.22 18.32 3.33
C LYS A 87 0.49 16.83 3.56
N LEU A 88 0.18 16.00 2.55
CA LEU A 88 0.64 14.63 2.45
C LEU A 88 1.17 14.39 1.03
N ASP A 89 2.34 13.78 0.89
CA ASP A 89 2.93 13.54 -0.42
C ASP A 89 2.63 12.13 -0.96
N ILE A 90 2.59 11.12 -0.08
CA ILE A 90 2.44 9.73 -0.50
C ILE A 90 1.43 9.02 0.42
N PHE A 91 0.45 8.35 -0.19
CA PHE A 91 -0.45 7.44 0.49
C PHE A 91 -0.32 6.02 -0.06
N VAL A 92 -0.02 5.03 0.81
CA VAL A 92 0.02 3.60 0.48
C VAL A 92 -1.10 2.85 1.18
N GLY A 93 -2.12 2.48 0.44
CA GLY A 93 -3.25 1.67 0.87
C GLY A 93 -2.90 0.17 0.84
N ASN A 94 -2.02 -0.28 1.76
CA ASN A 94 -1.51 -1.65 1.81
C ASN A 94 -2.29 -2.56 2.76
N ALA A 95 -2.86 -2.03 3.83
CA ALA A 95 -3.55 -2.86 4.83
C ALA A 95 -4.63 -3.75 4.19
N ALA A 96 -4.57 -5.03 4.51
CA ALA A 96 -5.56 -6.01 4.07
C ALA A 96 -5.65 -7.19 5.02
N MET A 97 -6.78 -7.89 4.94
CA MET A 97 -6.98 -9.20 5.55
C MET A 97 -7.49 -10.19 4.50
N LEU A 98 -7.04 -11.44 4.61
CA LEU A 98 -7.43 -12.51 3.68
C LEU A 98 -8.91 -12.92 3.88
N GLY A 99 -9.38 -12.89 5.12
CA GLY A 99 -10.67 -13.47 5.47
C GLY A 99 -10.67 -15.01 5.41
N PRO A 100 -11.86 -15.62 5.42
CA PRO A 100 -12.00 -17.07 5.26
C PRO A 100 -11.81 -17.48 3.79
N LEU A 101 -11.12 -18.59 3.57
CA LEU A 101 -11.10 -19.32 2.31
C LEU A 101 -12.21 -20.40 2.38
N SER A 102 -13.37 -20.09 1.83
CA SER A 102 -14.60 -20.89 2.00
C SER A 102 -15.51 -20.75 0.77
N PRO A 103 -16.36 -21.76 0.48
CA PRO A 103 -17.44 -21.60 -0.49
C PRO A 103 -18.30 -20.38 -0.15
N LEU A 104 -18.69 -19.58 -1.16
CA LEU A 104 -19.44 -18.34 -0.97
C LEU A 104 -20.69 -18.51 -0.08
N PRO A 105 -21.52 -19.56 -0.24
CA PRO A 105 -22.70 -19.75 0.62
C PRO A 105 -22.38 -19.97 2.09
N HIS A 106 -21.13 -20.33 2.44
CA HIS A 106 -20.70 -20.60 3.82
C HIS A 106 -19.96 -19.42 4.45
N VAL A 107 -19.72 -18.34 3.71
CA VAL A 107 -19.12 -17.11 4.27
C VAL A 107 -20.18 -16.40 5.11
N THR A 108 -19.89 -16.18 6.39
CA THR A 108 -20.81 -15.43 7.26
C THR A 108 -20.83 -13.94 6.89
N ALA A 109 -21.96 -13.27 7.17
CA ALA A 109 -22.10 -11.84 6.92
C ALA A 109 -21.00 -11.02 7.64
N ASP A 110 -20.68 -11.35 8.88
CA ASP A 110 -19.62 -10.67 9.65
C ASP A 110 -18.23 -10.84 9.03
N ALA A 111 -17.90 -12.06 8.60
CA ALA A 111 -16.61 -12.32 7.95
C ALA A 111 -16.50 -11.57 6.61
N TRP A 112 -17.59 -11.53 5.85
CA TRP A 112 -17.69 -10.73 4.63
C TRP A 112 -17.47 -9.25 4.93
N GLN A 113 -18.26 -8.69 5.85
CA GLN A 113 -18.21 -7.28 6.19
C GLN A 113 -16.83 -6.86 6.70
N HIS A 114 -16.20 -7.66 7.56
CA HIS A 114 -14.84 -7.37 8.06
C HIS A 114 -13.80 -7.26 6.94
N VAL A 115 -13.87 -8.13 5.92
CA VAL A 115 -12.95 -8.06 4.79
C VAL A 115 -13.20 -6.81 3.94
N ILE A 116 -14.48 -6.51 3.66
CA ILE A 116 -14.85 -5.32 2.88
C ILE A 116 -14.46 -4.05 3.63
N ASP A 117 -14.70 -3.98 4.94
CA ASP A 117 -14.37 -2.80 5.75
C ASP A 117 -12.87 -2.49 5.72
N VAL A 118 -12.02 -3.51 5.94
CA VAL A 118 -10.56 -3.30 5.98
C VAL A 118 -9.98 -3.08 4.60
N ASN A 119 -10.37 -3.91 3.62
CA ASN A 119 -9.68 -3.93 2.33
C ASN A 119 -10.19 -2.85 1.36
N LEU A 120 -11.46 -2.49 1.43
CA LEU A 120 -12.11 -1.59 0.48
C LEU A 120 -12.61 -0.30 1.13
N THR A 121 -13.53 -0.40 2.11
CA THR A 121 -14.16 0.77 2.72
C THR A 121 -13.12 1.69 3.40
N ALA A 122 -12.12 1.10 4.08
CA ALA A 122 -11.05 1.89 4.70
C ALA A 122 -10.23 2.67 3.66
N ASN A 123 -9.93 2.09 2.51
CA ASN A 123 -9.21 2.80 1.44
C ASN A 123 -10.03 3.97 0.88
N TRP A 124 -11.33 3.78 0.67
CA TRP A 124 -12.22 4.87 0.28
C TRP A 124 -12.25 5.99 1.31
N ARG A 125 -12.41 5.67 2.62
CA ARG A 125 -12.38 6.67 3.70
C ARG A 125 -11.04 7.40 3.77
N LEU A 126 -9.92 6.68 3.62
CA LEU A 126 -8.59 7.26 3.58
C LEU A 126 -8.44 8.21 2.40
N ILE A 127 -8.84 7.81 1.20
CA ILE A 127 -8.87 8.72 0.03
C ILE A 127 -9.67 9.97 0.37
N ARG A 128 -10.89 9.84 0.90
CA ARG A 128 -11.77 10.96 1.21
C ARG A 128 -11.15 11.97 2.18
N THR A 129 -10.46 11.51 3.23
CA THR A 129 -9.86 12.39 4.23
C THR A 129 -8.49 12.93 3.83
N LEU A 130 -7.75 12.19 2.98
CA LEU A 130 -6.38 12.54 2.56
C LEU A 130 -6.33 13.30 1.21
N ASP A 131 -7.36 13.24 0.37
CA ASP A 131 -7.41 13.90 -0.93
C ASP A 131 -7.03 15.40 -0.88
N PRO A 132 -7.58 16.22 0.05
CA PRO A 132 -7.19 17.63 0.13
C PRO A 132 -5.69 17.82 0.40
N LEU A 133 -5.08 16.95 1.22
CA LEU A 133 -3.68 17.01 1.58
C LEU A 133 -2.76 16.55 0.42
N LEU A 134 -3.19 15.52 -0.29
CA LEU A 134 -2.48 15.01 -1.48
C LEU A 134 -2.46 16.05 -2.60
N LYS A 135 -3.53 16.83 -2.74
CA LYS A 135 -3.63 17.93 -3.72
C LYS A 135 -2.80 19.15 -3.33
N LEU A 136 -2.40 19.31 -2.06
CA LEU A 136 -1.45 20.33 -1.60
C LEU A 136 0.01 19.93 -1.87
N SER A 137 0.27 18.68 -2.22
CA SER A 137 1.59 18.24 -2.65
C SER A 137 1.87 18.68 -4.09
N ASP A 138 3.11 19.04 -4.37
CA ASP A 138 3.61 19.31 -5.73
C ASP A 138 3.60 18.05 -6.62
N ALA A 139 3.62 16.86 -5.99
CA ALA A 139 3.58 15.56 -6.66
C ALA A 139 2.94 14.49 -5.75
N GLY A 140 1.63 14.58 -5.52
CA GLY A 140 0.90 13.61 -4.72
C GLY A 140 0.94 12.20 -5.34
N ARG A 141 1.16 11.17 -4.53
CA ARG A 141 1.21 9.77 -4.98
C ARG A 141 0.30 8.90 -4.14
N VAL A 142 -0.58 8.18 -4.81
CA VAL A 142 -1.48 7.20 -4.19
C VAL A 142 -1.18 5.83 -4.76
N ILE A 143 -0.89 4.87 -3.90
CA ILE A 143 -0.56 3.50 -4.30
C ILE A 143 -1.48 2.54 -3.56
N LEU A 144 -2.40 1.91 -4.28
CA LEU A 144 -3.38 0.98 -3.73
C LEU A 144 -2.99 -0.46 -4.05
N LEU A 145 -2.92 -1.31 -3.03
CA LEU A 145 -2.55 -2.72 -3.24
C LEU A 145 -3.75 -3.56 -3.65
N SER A 146 -3.69 -4.09 -4.87
CA SER A 146 -4.54 -5.13 -5.40
C SER A 146 -3.94 -6.53 -5.21
N SER A 147 -4.37 -7.48 -5.99
CA SER A 147 -3.93 -8.88 -6.00
C SER A 147 -4.40 -9.55 -7.30
N GLY A 148 -3.69 -10.60 -7.74
CA GLY A 148 -4.19 -11.48 -8.81
C GLY A 148 -5.53 -12.14 -8.51
N ALA A 149 -5.96 -12.16 -7.24
CA ALA A 149 -7.29 -12.63 -6.85
C ALA A 149 -8.43 -11.71 -7.33
N ALA A 150 -8.16 -10.43 -7.64
CA ALA A 150 -9.14 -9.49 -8.17
C ALA A 150 -9.78 -9.96 -9.49
N GLU A 151 -9.09 -10.83 -10.24
CA GLU A 151 -9.58 -11.41 -11.49
C GLU A 151 -10.69 -12.48 -11.28
N GLY A 152 -11.00 -12.86 -10.03
CA GLY A 152 -12.09 -13.79 -9.70
C GLY A 152 -11.83 -15.25 -10.09
N ARG A 153 -10.58 -15.64 -10.37
CA ARG A 153 -10.22 -17.00 -10.86
C ARG A 153 -10.02 -18.05 -9.78
N TYR A 154 -9.95 -17.63 -8.51
CA TYR A 154 -9.67 -18.55 -7.39
C TYR A 154 -10.96 -18.90 -6.65
N ALA A 155 -11.37 -20.19 -6.72
CA ALA A 155 -12.45 -20.70 -5.88
C ALA A 155 -12.13 -20.48 -4.39
N TYR A 156 -13.16 -20.24 -3.58
CA TYR A 156 -13.08 -20.03 -2.12
C TYR A 156 -12.48 -18.70 -1.65
N TRP A 157 -12.10 -17.80 -2.55
CA TRP A 157 -11.48 -16.50 -2.21
C TRP A 157 -12.48 -15.33 -2.17
N GLY A 158 -13.80 -15.63 -2.13
CA GLY A 158 -14.87 -14.66 -2.39
C GLY A 158 -14.69 -13.27 -1.79
N PRO A 159 -14.70 -13.09 -0.45
CA PRO A 159 -14.62 -11.75 0.14
C PRO A 159 -13.33 -11.00 -0.26
N TYR A 160 -12.20 -11.71 -0.22
CA TYR A 160 -10.90 -11.10 -0.58
C TYR A 160 -10.87 -10.68 -2.05
N ALA A 161 -11.26 -11.58 -2.95
CA ALA A 161 -11.24 -11.32 -4.40
C ALA A 161 -12.14 -10.12 -4.74
N VAL A 162 -13.37 -10.09 -4.23
CA VAL A 162 -14.31 -8.99 -4.43
C VAL A 162 -13.76 -7.68 -3.88
N SER A 163 -13.16 -7.70 -2.67
CA SER A 163 -12.56 -6.49 -2.10
C SER A 163 -11.41 -5.95 -2.96
N LYS A 164 -10.58 -6.84 -3.53
CA LYS A 164 -9.45 -6.41 -4.38
C LYS A 164 -9.89 -5.94 -5.76
N ALA A 165 -10.91 -6.54 -6.36
CA ALA A 165 -11.57 -6.01 -7.56
C ALA A 165 -12.18 -4.62 -7.30
N GLY A 166 -12.82 -4.44 -6.13
CA GLY A 166 -13.31 -3.14 -5.69
C GLY A 166 -12.20 -2.09 -5.54
N VAL A 167 -11.03 -2.47 -5.00
CA VAL A 167 -9.86 -1.57 -4.90
C VAL A 167 -9.35 -1.17 -6.28
N GLU A 168 -9.33 -2.09 -7.26
CA GLU A 168 -8.93 -1.76 -8.62
C GLU A 168 -9.89 -0.74 -9.27
N CYS A 169 -11.20 -0.95 -9.11
CA CYS A 169 -12.20 -0.02 -9.57
C CYS A 169 -12.07 1.34 -8.88
N LEU A 170 -11.96 1.36 -7.54
CA LEU A 170 -11.78 2.57 -6.73
C LEU A 170 -10.54 3.37 -7.19
N GLY A 171 -9.42 2.68 -7.39
CA GLY A 171 -8.17 3.33 -7.82
C GLY A 171 -8.29 3.96 -9.21
N LYS A 172 -8.93 3.29 -10.17
CA LYS A 172 -9.17 3.83 -11.52
C LYS A 172 -10.12 5.03 -11.50
N MET A 173 -11.18 4.97 -10.70
CA MET A 173 -12.12 6.09 -10.56
C MET A 173 -11.42 7.30 -9.93
N TYR A 174 -10.68 7.09 -8.85
CA TYR A 174 -9.95 8.19 -8.20
C TYR A 174 -8.85 8.77 -9.10
N ALA A 175 -8.20 7.96 -9.92
CA ALA A 175 -7.29 8.47 -10.94
C ALA A 175 -8.00 9.42 -11.92
N ALA A 176 -9.14 9.01 -12.47
CA ALA A 176 -9.91 9.85 -13.38
C ALA A 176 -10.35 11.18 -12.73
N GLU A 177 -10.72 11.17 -11.44
CA GLU A 177 -11.03 12.38 -10.67
C GLU A 177 -9.81 13.29 -10.46
N CYS A 178 -8.59 12.72 -10.47
CA CYS A 178 -7.33 13.45 -10.28
C CYS A 178 -6.66 13.89 -11.60
N GLU A 179 -7.24 13.66 -12.77
CA GLU A 179 -6.64 13.89 -14.10
C GLU A 179 -6.01 15.28 -14.24
N ASN A 180 -6.70 16.32 -13.73
CA ASN A 180 -6.26 17.71 -13.80
C ASN A 180 -5.53 18.20 -12.55
N THR A 181 -4.91 17.29 -11.79
CA THR A 181 -4.14 17.60 -10.57
C THR A 181 -2.72 17.07 -10.64
N ALA A 182 -1.87 17.41 -9.66
CA ALA A 182 -0.54 16.84 -9.50
C ALA A 182 -0.55 15.41 -8.90
N VAL A 183 -1.73 14.89 -8.50
CA VAL A 183 -1.87 13.56 -7.90
C VAL A 183 -1.81 12.49 -8.98
N ARG A 184 -1.00 11.44 -8.73
CA ARG A 184 -0.96 10.24 -9.56
C ARG A 184 -1.34 9.02 -8.73
N VAL A 185 -2.18 8.16 -9.30
CA VAL A 185 -2.74 6.99 -8.63
C VAL A 185 -2.27 5.73 -9.35
N ALA A 186 -1.55 4.88 -8.65
CA ALA A 186 -1.14 3.56 -9.12
C ALA A 186 -1.87 2.45 -8.36
N ILE A 187 -2.24 1.40 -9.05
CA ILE A 187 -2.80 0.19 -8.45
C ILE A 187 -1.73 -0.91 -8.61
N VAL A 188 -1.32 -1.56 -7.52
CA VAL A 188 -0.23 -2.54 -7.58
C VAL A 188 -0.74 -3.95 -7.32
N ASN A 189 -0.47 -4.85 -8.25
CA ASN A 189 -0.55 -6.28 -8.03
C ASN A 189 0.87 -6.81 -7.74
N PRO A 190 1.21 -7.08 -6.46
CA PRO A 190 2.55 -7.51 -6.06
C PRO A 190 2.85 -8.97 -6.44
N GLY A 191 1.84 -9.71 -6.94
CA GLY A 191 1.96 -11.14 -7.19
C GLY A 191 2.04 -11.96 -5.90
N ALA A 192 2.52 -13.20 -6.03
CA ALA A 192 2.83 -14.06 -4.90
C ALA A 192 4.10 -13.56 -4.22
N THR A 193 3.97 -13.05 -3.00
CA THR A 193 5.08 -12.50 -2.19
C THR A 193 5.20 -13.29 -0.90
N ARG A 194 6.41 -13.58 -0.45
CA ARG A 194 6.71 -14.29 0.80
C ARG A 194 6.26 -13.49 2.01
N THR A 195 5.05 -13.80 2.50
CA THR A 195 4.41 -13.12 3.62
C THR A 195 3.61 -14.12 4.46
N ALA A 196 3.32 -13.79 5.71
CA ALA A 196 2.44 -14.61 6.55
C ALA A 196 1.02 -14.78 5.97
N MET A 197 0.51 -13.80 5.22
CA MET A 197 -0.78 -13.92 4.50
C MET A 197 -0.68 -14.98 3.40
N ARG A 198 0.41 -15.01 2.63
CA ARG A 198 0.63 -16.02 1.58
C ARG A 198 0.74 -17.41 2.16
N ALA A 199 1.55 -17.60 3.20
CA ALA A 199 1.70 -18.89 3.90
C ALA A 199 0.35 -19.41 4.44
N LYS A 200 -0.52 -18.52 4.95
CA LYS A 200 -1.87 -18.90 5.37
C LYS A 200 -2.76 -19.33 4.19
N ALA A 201 -2.61 -18.68 3.04
CA ALA A 201 -3.43 -18.96 1.85
C ALA A 201 -2.97 -20.23 1.12
N PHE A 202 -1.68 -20.55 1.15
CA PHE A 202 -1.04 -21.67 0.46
C PHE A 202 -0.05 -22.38 1.41
N PRO A 203 -0.54 -23.14 2.41
CA PRO A 203 0.32 -23.72 3.45
C PRO A 203 1.30 -24.81 2.94
N GLY A 204 1.07 -25.35 1.73
CA GLY A 204 1.97 -26.31 1.10
C GLY A 204 2.99 -25.72 0.12
N GLU A 205 2.99 -24.39 -0.05
CA GLU A 205 3.92 -23.72 -0.97
C GLU A 205 5.26 -23.46 -0.29
N ASP A 206 6.38 -23.78 -0.97
CA ASP A 206 7.70 -23.42 -0.47
C ASP A 206 7.89 -21.89 -0.52
N PRO A 207 8.00 -21.21 0.63
CA PRO A 207 8.13 -19.76 0.66
C PRO A 207 9.43 -19.26 0.02
N MET A 208 10.45 -20.12 -0.13
CA MET A 208 11.73 -19.74 -0.74
C MET A 208 11.66 -19.61 -2.27
N THR A 209 10.60 -20.12 -2.89
CA THR A 209 10.33 -19.93 -4.33
C THR A 209 9.71 -18.56 -4.65
N LEU A 210 9.36 -17.80 -3.62
CA LEU A 210 8.68 -16.52 -3.75
C LEU A 210 9.63 -15.35 -3.45
N PRO A 211 9.47 -14.20 -4.15
CA PRO A 211 10.20 -12.99 -3.80
C PRO A 211 9.88 -12.57 -2.36
N ALA A 212 10.88 -12.09 -1.64
CA ALA A 212 10.70 -11.47 -0.34
C ALA A 212 9.94 -10.14 -0.47
N ALA A 213 9.37 -9.65 0.62
CA ALA A 213 8.72 -8.34 0.63
C ALA A 213 9.71 -7.21 0.28
N GLU A 214 10.95 -7.36 0.69
CA GLU A 214 12.07 -6.46 0.43
C GLU A 214 12.44 -6.40 -1.06
N ASP A 215 12.28 -7.51 -1.80
CA ASP A 215 12.51 -7.56 -3.24
C ASP A 215 11.42 -6.81 -4.03
N VAL A 216 10.21 -6.76 -3.47
CA VAL A 216 9.05 -6.10 -4.09
C VAL A 216 8.98 -4.60 -3.73
N ALA A 217 9.52 -4.19 -2.59
CA ALA A 217 9.49 -2.79 -2.12
C ALA A 217 10.06 -1.76 -3.12
N PRO A 218 11.11 -2.05 -3.95
CA PRO A 218 11.61 -1.12 -4.96
C PRO A 218 10.58 -0.67 -5.99
N LEU A 219 9.60 -1.52 -6.36
CA LEU A 219 8.49 -1.11 -7.20
C LEU A 219 7.70 0.04 -6.57
N PHE A 220 7.40 -0.05 -5.27
CA PHE A 220 6.68 0.99 -4.55
C PHE A 220 7.49 2.28 -4.44
N LEU A 221 8.81 2.17 -4.29
CA LEU A 221 9.70 3.33 -4.30
C LEU A 221 9.66 4.03 -5.66
N ASP A 222 9.72 3.32 -6.78
CA ASP A 222 9.64 3.91 -8.11
C ASP A 222 8.31 4.63 -8.35
N LEU A 223 7.19 4.04 -7.89
CA LEU A 223 5.86 4.65 -8.00
C LEU A 223 5.67 5.87 -7.08
N ALA A 224 6.41 5.93 -5.97
CA ALA A 224 6.35 7.03 -5.01
C ALA A 224 7.17 8.26 -5.42
N ARG A 225 8.08 8.13 -6.39
CA ARG A 225 8.92 9.24 -6.84
C ARG A 225 8.11 10.35 -7.50
N PRO A 226 8.53 11.62 -7.35
CA PRO A 226 7.87 12.76 -8.02
C PRO A 226 7.80 12.63 -9.55
N GLU A 227 8.78 11.94 -10.14
CA GLU A 227 8.89 11.75 -11.60
C GLU A 227 7.97 10.64 -12.13
N SER A 228 7.34 9.84 -11.25
CA SER A 228 6.44 8.77 -11.67
C SER A 228 5.22 9.33 -12.39
N THR A 229 4.97 8.83 -13.59
CA THR A 229 3.84 9.22 -14.45
C THR A 229 2.70 8.21 -14.44
N VAL A 230 2.87 7.08 -13.74
CA VAL A 230 1.85 6.01 -13.67
C VAL A 230 0.56 6.54 -13.07
N HIS A 231 -0.57 6.40 -13.80
CA HIS A 231 -1.85 6.97 -13.42
C HIS A 231 -3.02 6.13 -13.90
N GLY A 232 -3.84 5.62 -12.97
CA GLY A 232 -4.99 4.79 -13.27
C GLY A 232 -4.68 3.35 -13.72
N GLU A 233 -3.42 2.97 -13.72
CA GLU A 233 -2.95 1.69 -14.23
C GLU A 233 -2.75 0.65 -13.13
N ILE A 234 -2.92 -0.63 -13.51
CA ILE A 234 -2.56 -1.78 -12.67
C ILE A 234 -1.14 -2.21 -13.02
N VAL A 235 -0.19 -1.87 -12.13
CA VAL A 235 1.20 -2.27 -12.27
C VAL A 235 1.39 -3.65 -11.64
N ARG A 236 1.86 -4.61 -12.41
CA ARG A 236 2.19 -5.96 -11.94
C ARG A 236 3.68 -6.08 -11.66
N TYR A 237 4.05 -6.53 -10.47
CA TYR A 237 5.46 -6.70 -10.08
C TYR A 237 6.27 -7.50 -11.10
N ARG A 238 5.72 -8.60 -11.61
CA ARG A 238 6.38 -9.43 -12.64
C ARG A 238 6.72 -8.65 -13.92
N GLU A 239 5.81 -7.79 -14.36
CA GLU A 239 5.99 -6.97 -15.57
C GLU A 239 7.01 -5.86 -15.32
N TRP A 240 6.97 -5.25 -14.13
CA TRP A 240 7.96 -4.26 -13.72
C TRP A 240 9.37 -4.85 -13.67
N VAL A 241 9.57 -6.05 -13.09
CA VAL A 241 10.88 -6.74 -13.07
C VAL A 241 11.38 -7.00 -14.49
N ALA A 242 10.52 -7.48 -15.39
CA ALA A 242 10.89 -7.72 -16.79
C ALA A 242 11.34 -6.44 -17.49
N ALA A 243 10.64 -5.32 -17.27
CA ALA A 243 11.01 -4.01 -17.83
C ALA A 243 12.36 -3.51 -17.27
N GLN A 244 12.65 -3.68 -15.98
CA GLN A 244 13.94 -3.32 -15.38
C GLN A 244 15.10 -4.13 -15.97
N ALA A 245 14.90 -5.44 -16.20
CA ALA A 245 15.91 -6.29 -16.83
C ALA A 245 16.24 -5.85 -18.26
N THR A 246 15.22 -5.49 -19.04
CA THR A 246 15.38 -4.98 -20.42
C THR A 246 16.13 -3.64 -20.43
N ALA A 247 15.79 -2.73 -19.51
CA ALA A 247 16.47 -1.44 -19.39
C ALA A 247 17.94 -1.56 -18.95
N ALA A 248 18.29 -2.59 -18.16
CA ALA A 248 19.67 -2.86 -17.76
C ALA A 248 20.54 -3.42 -18.90
N THR A 249 19.93 -4.20 -19.82
CA THR A 249 20.65 -4.78 -20.98
C THR A 249 20.83 -3.80 -22.14
N ALA A 250 20.08 -2.69 -22.15
CA ALA A 250 20.16 -1.65 -23.18
C ALA A 250 21.18 -0.52 -22.88
N LYS A 251 21.86 -0.58 -21.75
CA LYS A 251 22.94 0.31 -21.32
C LYS A 251 24.30 -0.33 -21.45
#